data_efc4c1c8ff7ad93111c14bde1a9e33e7
#
_entry.id   efc4c1c8ff7ad93111c14bde1a9e33e7
#
_cell.length_a   1.000
_cell.length_b   1.000
_cell.length_c   1.000
_cell.angle_alpha   90.00
_cell.angle_beta   90.00
_cell.angle_gamma   90.00
#
_symmetry.space_group_name_H-M   'P 1'
#
loop_
_entity.id
_entity.type
_entity.pdbx_description
1 polymer ?
#
loop_
_entity_poly.entity_id
_entity_poly.type
_entity_poly.pdbx_seq_one_letter_code
_entity_poly.pdbx_strand_id
1 'polypeptide(L)'
;VSEASGVLAQPFDAAAPSYDADFTERRLGRWLREAVWGYLGASFQPGEHVLELGCGTGEDAVWLARRGVRVEATDGSPAMLAVAQRKATEAKVGDRVSFSHLDLSAVDSEFRIPHSALYDGAFSNFGALNCVADRRPIAEALAGAVRSGGRVVLVVMGPLCPWEWAWHLGHGQARTAFRRFRKGGEAHVGDGRTVRVWYPSPRRLRAEFAAEFEHVETVGIGAFLPPSYLAHLVDRWPRLFAGLAKLDSSLGRFFPWTWLNDHYLMVLERKPRVQTPG
;
A
#
# COMPACT_ATOMS: atom_id res chain seq x y z
N VAL A 1 32.25 13.67 -21.46
CA VAL A 1 32.26 13.21 -20.07
C VAL A 1 30.83 13.34 -19.61
N SER A 2 30.08 12.24 -19.67
CA SER A 2 28.68 12.15 -19.19
C SER A 2 28.74 12.11 -17.67
N GLU A 3 28.22 13.13 -17.01
CA GLU A 3 27.92 13.06 -15.58
C GLU A 3 26.86 11.99 -15.38
N ALA A 4 27.25 10.88 -14.80
CA ALA A 4 26.34 9.90 -14.24
C ALA A 4 25.58 10.63 -13.12
N SER A 5 24.31 10.98 -13.38
CA SER A 5 23.39 11.47 -12.37
C SER A 5 23.29 10.37 -11.31
N GLY A 6 24.00 10.56 -10.20
CA GLY A 6 24.00 9.63 -9.08
C GLY A 6 22.58 9.63 -8.49
N VAL A 7 21.82 8.56 -8.78
CA VAL A 7 20.53 8.30 -8.12
C VAL A 7 20.82 8.23 -6.63
N LEU A 8 20.32 9.20 -5.86
CA LEU A 8 20.45 9.19 -4.40
C LEU A 8 19.83 7.89 -3.86
N ALA A 9 20.58 7.17 -3.04
CA ALA A 9 20.13 5.90 -2.48
C ALA A 9 18.83 6.11 -1.67
N GLN A 10 17.76 5.45 -2.11
CA GLN A 10 16.45 5.53 -1.48
C GLN A 10 16.43 4.81 -0.13
N PRO A 11 15.63 5.26 0.85
CA PRO A 11 15.58 4.63 2.18
C PRO A 11 15.30 3.12 2.13
N PHE A 12 14.48 2.66 1.19
CA PHE A 12 14.08 1.26 1.06
C PHE A 12 15.09 0.38 0.28
N ASP A 13 16.12 0.94 -0.34
CA ASP A 13 17.11 0.15 -1.10
C ASP A 13 17.80 -0.90 -0.22
N ALA A 14 18.13 -0.53 1.02
CA ALA A 14 18.78 -1.44 1.96
C ALA A 14 17.86 -2.58 2.44
N ALA A 15 16.55 -2.36 2.45
CA ALA A 15 15.58 -3.37 2.87
C ALA A 15 15.24 -4.38 1.76
N ALA A 16 15.47 -4.03 0.49
CA ALA A 16 15.03 -4.83 -0.65
C ALA A 16 15.50 -6.30 -0.62
N PRO A 17 16.76 -6.63 -0.25
CA PRO A 17 17.22 -8.03 -0.25
C PRO A 17 16.52 -8.93 0.78
N SER A 18 16.08 -8.38 1.92
CA SER A 18 15.48 -9.15 3.01
C SER A 18 13.96 -8.97 3.13
N TYR A 19 13.38 -8.03 2.39
CA TYR A 19 11.97 -7.63 2.54
C TYR A 19 10.99 -8.79 2.45
N ASP A 20 11.19 -9.70 1.50
CA ASP A 20 10.30 -10.85 1.34
C ASP A 20 10.40 -11.81 2.53
N ALA A 21 11.61 -12.12 2.99
CA ALA A 21 11.83 -12.95 4.16
C ALA A 21 11.28 -12.31 5.45
N ASP A 22 11.37 -10.99 5.57
CA ASP A 22 10.94 -10.24 6.76
C ASP A 22 9.43 -9.99 6.81
N PHE A 23 8.77 -9.89 5.65
CA PHE A 23 7.34 -9.61 5.58
C PHE A 23 6.55 -10.58 4.71
N THR A 24 6.84 -10.68 3.41
CA THR A 24 6.01 -11.39 2.42
C THR A 24 5.90 -12.89 2.72
N GLU A 25 7.01 -13.53 3.09
CA GLU A 25 7.07 -14.97 3.39
C GLU A 25 6.63 -15.31 4.81
N ARG A 26 6.55 -14.32 5.69
CA ARG A 26 6.01 -14.50 7.04
C ARG A 26 4.54 -14.85 6.99
N ARG A 27 4.10 -15.72 7.91
CA ARG A 27 2.69 -16.12 8.03
C ARG A 27 1.75 -14.93 8.15
N LEU A 28 2.13 -13.93 8.96
CA LEU A 28 1.36 -12.70 9.12
C LEU A 28 1.25 -11.93 7.80
N GLY A 29 2.36 -11.71 7.12
CA GLY A 29 2.39 -10.99 5.84
C GLY A 29 1.51 -11.65 4.78
N ARG A 30 1.56 -13.00 4.70
CA ARG A 30 0.68 -13.76 3.80
C ARG A 30 -0.80 -13.54 4.11
N TRP A 31 -1.22 -13.66 5.37
CA TRP A 31 -2.63 -13.45 5.75
C TRP A 31 -3.11 -12.03 5.46
N LEU A 32 -2.28 -11.01 5.73
CA LEU A 32 -2.62 -9.62 5.39
C LEU A 32 -2.76 -9.44 3.88
N ARG A 33 -1.85 -10.02 3.07
CA ARG A 33 -1.95 -9.96 1.61
C ARG A 33 -3.14 -10.73 1.07
N GLU A 34 -3.41 -11.93 1.56
CA GLU A 34 -4.58 -12.72 1.16
C GLU A 34 -5.89 -11.95 1.40
N ALA A 35 -6.01 -11.24 2.52
CA ALA A 35 -7.16 -10.37 2.78
C ALA A 35 -7.27 -9.24 1.73
N VAL A 36 -6.16 -8.56 1.41
CA VAL A 36 -6.12 -7.50 0.39
C VAL A 36 -6.38 -8.06 -1.02
N TRP A 37 -5.81 -9.21 -1.37
CA TRP A 37 -5.99 -9.85 -2.67
C TRP A 37 -7.45 -10.20 -2.98
N GLY A 38 -8.26 -10.50 -1.98
CA GLY A 38 -9.70 -10.65 -2.15
C GLY A 38 -10.36 -9.39 -2.73
N TYR A 39 -9.96 -8.22 -2.26
CA TYR A 39 -10.46 -6.93 -2.75
C TYR A 39 -9.85 -6.55 -4.11
N LEU A 40 -8.57 -6.80 -4.33
CA LEU A 40 -7.94 -6.57 -5.64
C LEU A 40 -8.59 -7.44 -6.72
N GLY A 41 -8.83 -8.74 -6.43
CA GLY A 41 -9.49 -9.65 -7.37
C GLY A 41 -10.97 -9.33 -7.63
N ALA A 42 -11.65 -8.67 -6.68
CA ALA A 42 -12.99 -8.16 -6.88
C ALA A 42 -13.02 -6.83 -7.66
N SER A 43 -11.93 -6.06 -7.59
CA SER A 43 -11.83 -4.75 -8.23
C SER A 43 -11.28 -4.81 -9.65
N PHE A 44 -10.41 -5.77 -9.97
CA PHE A 44 -9.70 -5.85 -11.25
C PHE A 44 -9.92 -7.18 -11.95
N GLN A 45 -10.27 -7.13 -13.24
CA GLN A 45 -10.63 -8.30 -14.04
C GLN A 45 -9.50 -8.69 -15.02
N PRO A 46 -9.42 -9.96 -15.44
CA PRO A 46 -8.50 -10.38 -16.50
C PRO A 46 -8.65 -9.51 -17.75
N GLY A 47 -7.52 -9.10 -18.33
CA GLY A 47 -7.45 -8.22 -19.49
C GLY A 47 -7.37 -6.73 -19.17
N GLU A 48 -7.75 -6.31 -17.96
CA GLU A 48 -7.60 -4.92 -17.54
C GLU A 48 -6.12 -4.53 -17.37
N HIS A 49 -5.85 -3.22 -17.48
CA HIS A 49 -4.55 -2.61 -17.25
C HIS A 49 -4.62 -1.69 -16.04
N VAL A 50 -3.86 -2.01 -15.00
CA VAL A 50 -3.90 -1.29 -13.73
C VAL A 50 -2.52 -0.74 -13.33
N LEU A 51 -2.54 0.35 -12.59
CA LEU A 51 -1.34 0.99 -12.04
C LEU A 51 -1.15 0.58 -10.57
N GLU A 52 0.07 0.18 -10.21
CA GLU A 52 0.47 -0.01 -8.81
C GLU A 52 1.43 1.10 -8.37
N LEU A 53 1.08 1.78 -7.26
CA LEU A 53 1.92 2.79 -6.64
C LEU A 53 2.64 2.23 -5.41
N GLY A 54 3.98 2.18 -5.46
CA GLY A 54 4.82 1.64 -4.39
C GLY A 54 4.76 0.11 -4.33
N CYS A 55 5.18 -0.56 -5.40
CA CYS A 55 5.06 -2.02 -5.54
C CYS A 55 6.04 -2.82 -4.65
N GLY A 56 7.06 -2.17 -4.09
CA GLY A 56 8.11 -2.87 -3.35
C GLY A 56 8.73 -3.99 -4.18
N THR A 57 8.75 -5.20 -3.63
CA THR A 57 9.27 -6.41 -4.31
C THR A 57 8.29 -7.03 -5.32
N GLY A 58 7.18 -6.37 -5.68
CA GLY A 58 6.28 -6.74 -6.78
C GLY A 58 5.37 -7.92 -6.51
N GLU A 59 5.12 -8.30 -5.26
CA GLU A 59 4.30 -9.47 -4.90
C GLU A 59 2.87 -9.35 -5.40
N ASP A 60 2.26 -8.17 -5.22
CA ASP A 60 0.87 -7.92 -5.61
C ASP A 60 0.72 -7.81 -7.14
N ALA A 61 1.69 -7.19 -7.83
CA ALA A 61 1.76 -7.15 -9.29
C ALA A 61 1.83 -8.55 -9.89
N VAL A 62 2.70 -9.41 -9.37
CA VAL A 62 2.84 -10.80 -9.82
C VAL A 62 1.56 -11.60 -9.58
N TRP A 63 0.92 -11.41 -8.42
CA TRP A 63 -0.34 -12.07 -8.11
C TRP A 63 -1.47 -11.68 -9.09
N LEU A 64 -1.62 -10.40 -9.41
CA LEU A 64 -2.60 -9.90 -10.39
C LEU A 64 -2.27 -10.39 -11.81
N ALA A 65 -1.00 -10.35 -12.21
CA ALA A 65 -0.56 -10.79 -13.52
C ALA A 65 -0.83 -12.29 -13.76
N ARG A 66 -0.66 -13.14 -12.75
CA ARG A 66 -1.06 -14.56 -12.79
C ARG A 66 -2.57 -14.75 -13.03
N ARG A 67 -3.38 -13.76 -12.70
CA ARG A 67 -4.83 -13.73 -12.91
C ARG A 67 -5.23 -13.09 -14.25
N GLY A 68 -4.25 -12.72 -15.08
CA GLY A 68 -4.49 -12.17 -16.40
C GLY A 68 -4.65 -10.64 -16.45
N VAL A 69 -4.40 -9.94 -15.35
CA VAL A 69 -4.39 -8.47 -15.29
C VAL A 69 -3.02 -7.97 -15.74
N ARG A 70 -2.98 -6.92 -16.55
CA ARG A 70 -1.73 -6.21 -16.89
C ARG A 70 -1.46 -5.17 -15.80
N VAL A 71 -0.23 -5.15 -15.28
CA VAL A 71 0.14 -4.24 -14.20
C VAL A 71 1.31 -3.38 -14.62
N GLU A 72 1.17 -2.07 -14.49
CA GLU A 72 2.30 -1.18 -14.42
C GLU A 72 2.64 -0.92 -12.96
N ALA A 73 3.77 -1.47 -12.52
CA ALA A 73 4.21 -1.43 -11.14
C ALA A 73 5.27 -0.35 -10.98
N THR A 74 5.06 0.58 -10.03
CA THR A 74 5.98 1.69 -9.79
C THR A 74 6.53 1.64 -8.36
N ASP A 75 7.79 2.04 -8.19
CA ASP A 75 8.39 2.22 -6.86
C ASP A 75 9.50 3.27 -6.92
N GLY A 76 9.74 3.95 -5.79
CA GLY A 76 10.83 4.91 -5.65
C GLY A 76 12.20 4.27 -5.45
N SER A 77 12.26 2.98 -5.07
CA SER A 77 13.50 2.25 -4.83
C SER A 77 13.91 1.43 -6.05
N PRO A 78 15.03 1.75 -6.72
CA PRO A 78 15.58 0.93 -7.80
C PRO A 78 15.92 -0.50 -7.35
N ALA A 79 16.34 -0.69 -6.11
CA ALA A 79 16.63 -2.01 -5.55
C ALA A 79 15.37 -2.86 -5.40
N MET A 80 14.25 -2.28 -4.95
CA MET A 80 12.95 -2.96 -4.92
C MET A 80 12.49 -3.35 -6.32
N LEU A 81 12.57 -2.45 -7.30
CA LEU A 81 12.21 -2.73 -8.69
C LEU A 81 13.05 -3.86 -9.29
N ALA A 82 14.35 -3.93 -8.98
CA ALA A 82 15.21 -5.02 -9.43
C ALA A 82 14.79 -6.39 -8.85
N VAL A 83 14.34 -6.43 -7.58
CA VAL A 83 13.76 -7.65 -6.98
C VAL A 83 12.45 -8.01 -7.66
N ALA A 84 11.57 -7.03 -7.86
CA ALA A 84 10.26 -7.22 -8.48
C ALA A 84 10.37 -7.76 -9.92
N GLN A 85 11.30 -7.23 -10.71
CA GLN A 85 11.58 -7.71 -12.07
C GLN A 85 12.03 -9.17 -12.11
N ARG A 86 12.95 -9.56 -11.21
CA ARG A 86 13.38 -10.98 -11.10
C ARG A 86 12.19 -11.86 -10.74
N LYS A 87 11.40 -11.46 -9.75
CA LYS A 87 10.20 -12.21 -9.31
C LYS A 87 9.19 -12.40 -10.45
N ALA A 88 8.90 -11.37 -11.24
CA ALA A 88 8.00 -11.46 -12.38
C ALA A 88 8.54 -12.39 -13.47
N THR A 89 9.85 -12.38 -13.71
CA THR A 89 10.52 -13.28 -14.67
C THR A 89 10.44 -14.73 -14.21
N GLU A 90 10.76 -15.01 -12.95
CA GLU A 90 10.68 -16.35 -12.33
C GLU A 90 9.23 -16.88 -12.32
N ALA A 91 8.27 -15.98 -12.08
CA ALA A 91 6.85 -16.30 -12.12
C ALA A 91 6.29 -16.48 -13.55
N LYS A 92 7.08 -16.20 -14.60
CA LYS A 92 6.69 -16.25 -16.02
C LYS A 92 5.50 -15.35 -16.36
N VAL A 93 5.47 -14.16 -15.78
CA VAL A 93 4.44 -13.13 -16.02
C VAL A 93 5.03 -11.80 -16.50
N GLY A 94 6.30 -11.79 -16.91
CA GLY A 94 7.00 -10.59 -17.36
C GLY A 94 6.37 -9.92 -18.61
N ASP A 95 5.55 -10.63 -19.36
CA ASP A 95 4.75 -10.10 -20.46
C ASP A 95 3.54 -9.26 -20.00
N ARG A 96 3.16 -9.36 -18.74
CA ARG A 96 2.00 -8.67 -18.12
C ARG A 96 2.36 -7.66 -17.05
N VAL A 97 3.63 -7.56 -16.67
CA VAL A 97 4.10 -6.60 -15.66
C VAL A 97 5.21 -5.75 -16.25
N SER A 98 4.99 -4.43 -16.29
CA SER A 98 6.03 -3.45 -16.55
C SER A 98 6.43 -2.76 -15.25
N PHE A 99 7.68 -2.32 -15.16
CA PHE A 99 8.22 -1.66 -13.97
C PHE A 99 8.78 -0.29 -14.34
N SER A 100 8.42 0.74 -13.57
CA SER A 100 8.95 2.09 -13.75
C SER A 100 9.28 2.76 -12.42
N HIS A 101 10.29 3.63 -12.44
CA HIS A 101 10.67 4.39 -11.25
C HIS A 101 9.69 5.55 -11.04
N LEU A 102 9.11 5.63 -9.84
CA LEU A 102 8.23 6.72 -9.43
C LEU A 102 8.40 6.97 -7.92
N ASP A 103 8.99 8.11 -7.58
CA ASP A 103 9.19 8.50 -6.18
C ASP A 103 7.97 9.28 -5.65
N LEU A 104 7.16 8.62 -4.84
CA LEU A 104 5.99 9.22 -4.20
C LEU A 104 6.36 10.23 -3.09
N SER A 105 7.59 10.24 -2.60
CA SER A 105 8.03 11.20 -1.59
C SER A 105 8.26 12.60 -2.16
N ALA A 106 8.49 12.68 -3.47
CA ALA A 106 8.71 13.92 -4.23
C ALA A 106 7.42 14.49 -4.85
N VAL A 107 6.26 14.04 -4.38
CA VAL A 107 4.97 14.49 -4.91
C VAL A 107 4.68 15.93 -4.53
N ASP A 108 4.52 16.76 -5.54
CA ASP A 108 4.10 18.17 -5.47
C ASP A 108 2.89 18.43 -6.40
N SER A 109 2.54 19.70 -6.59
CA SER A 109 1.43 20.10 -7.48
C SER A 109 1.69 19.81 -8.97
N GLU A 110 2.94 19.53 -9.36
CA GLU A 110 3.32 19.19 -10.73
C GLU A 110 3.44 17.68 -10.94
N PHE A 111 3.23 16.89 -9.89
CA PHE A 111 3.28 15.43 -9.96
C PHE A 111 2.35 14.91 -11.05
N ARG A 112 2.89 14.09 -11.92
CA ARG A 112 2.13 13.43 -12.99
C ARG A 112 2.53 11.97 -13.06
N ILE A 113 1.54 11.14 -13.36
CA ILE A 113 1.77 9.74 -13.71
C ILE A 113 2.16 9.72 -15.20
N PRO A 114 3.38 9.27 -15.54
CA PRO A 114 3.86 9.34 -16.91
C PRO A 114 3.21 8.28 -17.80
N HIS A 115 2.04 8.57 -18.40
CA HIS A 115 1.46 7.68 -19.42
C HIS A 115 0.54 8.38 -20.43
N SER A 116 0.47 7.76 -21.64
CA SER A 116 -0.37 8.17 -22.75
C SER A 116 -1.74 7.48 -22.77
N ALA A 117 -1.94 6.41 -22.00
CA ALA A 117 -3.17 5.62 -21.97
C ALA A 117 -3.81 5.63 -20.57
N LEU A 118 -5.15 5.58 -20.51
CA LEU A 118 -5.88 5.47 -19.27
C LEU A 118 -5.79 4.03 -18.73
N TYR A 119 -5.57 3.93 -17.40
CA TYR A 119 -5.69 2.66 -16.69
C TYR A 119 -7.16 2.34 -16.39
N ASP A 120 -7.47 1.05 -16.32
CA ASP A 120 -8.78 0.57 -15.86
C ASP A 120 -8.97 0.82 -14.35
N GLY A 121 -7.87 0.85 -13.60
CA GLY A 121 -7.85 1.18 -12.18
C GLY A 121 -6.45 1.35 -11.65
N ALA A 122 -6.34 1.56 -10.33
CA ALA A 122 -5.04 1.68 -9.66
C ALA A 122 -5.11 1.12 -8.23
N PHE A 123 -3.94 0.80 -7.66
CA PHE A 123 -3.86 0.40 -6.26
C PHE A 123 -2.53 0.80 -5.62
N SER A 124 -2.53 0.83 -4.29
CA SER A 124 -1.32 1.04 -3.49
C SER A 124 -1.46 0.27 -2.19
N ASN A 125 -0.48 -0.58 -1.86
CA ASN A 125 -0.52 -1.45 -0.71
C ASN A 125 0.56 -1.15 0.33
N PHE A 126 0.25 -1.49 1.58
CA PHE A 126 1.18 -1.63 2.72
C PHE A 126 2.16 -0.48 2.93
N GLY A 127 1.67 0.76 2.92
CA GLY A 127 2.38 1.89 3.49
C GLY A 127 3.08 2.84 2.53
N ALA A 128 3.08 2.61 1.20
CA ALA A 128 3.66 3.56 0.26
C ALA A 128 3.05 4.95 0.41
N LEU A 129 1.71 5.06 0.49
CA LEU A 129 1.02 6.32 0.72
C LEU A 129 1.20 6.89 2.13
N ASN A 130 1.69 6.10 3.08
CA ASN A 130 2.07 6.62 4.39
C ASN A 130 3.37 7.44 4.34
N CYS A 131 4.18 7.31 3.30
CA CYS A 131 5.37 8.13 3.09
C CYS A 131 5.07 9.53 2.50
N VAL A 132 3.79 9.81 2.21
CA VAL A 132 3.34 11.06 1.59
C VAL A 132 2.57 11.92 2.59
N ALA A 133 2.97 13.19 2.74
CA ALA A 133 2.37 14.13 3.70
C ALA A 133 0.98 14.61 3.24
N ASP A 134 0.87 14.96 1.97
CA ASP A 134 -0.36 15.39 1.29
C ASP A 134 -0.59 14.53 0.05
N ARG A 135 -1.68 13.78 0.01
CA ARG A 135 -2.02 12.84 -1.06
C ARG A 135 -2.96 13.43 -2.12
N ARG A 136 -3.34 14.71 -1.99
CA ARG A 136 -4.21 15.37 -2.98
C ARG A 136 -3.58 15.43 -4.37
N PRO A 137 -2.28 15.74 -4.55
CA PRO A 137 -1.66 15.68 -5.87
C PRO A 137 -1.67 14.26 -6.47
N ILE A 138 -1.55 13.21 -5.63
CA ILE A 138 -1.70 11.83 -6.10
C ILE A 138 -3.14 11.55 -6.54
N ALA A 139 -4.15 12.04 -5.80
CA ALA A 139 -5.55 11.90 -6.19
C ALA A 139 -5.82 12.57 -7.54
N GLU A 140 -5.30 13.78 -7.76
CA GLU A 140 -5.42 14.51 -9.03
C GLU A 140 -4.71 13.76 -10.18
N ALA A 141 -3.50 13.28 -9.96
CA ALA A 141 -2.74 12.52 -10.95
C ALA A 141 -3.46 11.20 -11.32
N LEU A 142 -3.97 10.46 -10.32
CA LEU A 142 -4.77 9.25 -10.55
C LEU A 142 -6.06 9.56 -11.29
N ALA A 143 -6.71 10.69 -11.01
CA ALA A 143 -7.89 11.11 -11.73
C ALA A 143 -7.62 11.43 -13.21
N GLY A 144 -6.40 11.88 -13.53
CA GLY A 144 -5.94 12.03 -14.91
C GLY A 144 -5.65 10.71 -15.60
N ALA A 145 -5.15 9.72 -14.86
CA ALA A 145 -4.62 8.46 -15.38
C ALA A 145 -5.66 7.31 -15.38
N VAL A 146 -6.66 7.32 -14.48
CA VAL A 146 -7.68 6.27 -14.37
C VAL A 146 -8.95 6.67 -15.12
N ARG A 147 -9.54 5.73 -15.87
CA ARG A 147 -10.80 5.97 -16.58
C ARG A 147 -11.97 6.26 -15.61
N SER A 148 -12.99 6.96 -16.08
CA SER A 148 -14.22 7.14 -15.32
C SER A 148 -14.84 5.79 -14.96
N GLY A 149 -15.30 5.63 -13.72
CA GLY A 149 -15.79 4.37 -13.17
C GLY A 149 -14.69 3.36 -12.81
N GLY A 150 -13.40 3.66 -13.10
CA GLY A 150 -12.27 2.83 -12.71
C GLY A 150 -12.06 2.84 -11.19
N ARG A 151 -11.68 1.70 -10.62
CA ARG A 151 -11.50 1.56 -9.17
C ARG A 151 -10.09 1.87 -8.73
N VAL A 152 -9.99 2.45 -7.53
CA VAL A 152 -8.71 2.69 -6.86
C VAL A 152 -8.78 2.03 -5.48
N VAL A 153 -7.83 1.12 -5.20
CA VAL A 153 -7.76 0.38 -3.94
C VAL A 153 -6.52 0.83 -3.17
N LEU A 154 -6.71 1.39 -1.99
CA LEU A 154 -5.64 1.96 -1.17
C LEU A 154 -5.57 1.25 0.17
N VAL A 155 -4.40 0.69 0.53
CA VAL A 155 -4.14 0.08 1.83
C VAL A 155 -3.14 0.94 2.60
N VAL A 156 -3.60 1.51 3.71
CA VAL A 156 -2.88 2.56 4.45
C VAL A 156 -2.87 2.23 5.94
N MET A 157 -1.73 2.44 6.59
CA MET A 157 -1.65 2.36 8.05
C MET A 157 -2.44 3.49 8.70
N GLY A 158 -3.39 3.10 9.57
CA GLY A 158 -4.24 4.04 10.30
C GLY A 158 -3.61 4.55 11.60
N PRO A 159 -4.21 5.60 12.20
CA PRO A 159 -3.70 6.18 13.45
C PRO A 159 -4.05 5.37 14.70
N LEU A 160 -5.05 4.47 14.64
CA LEU A 160 -5.60 3.78 15.80
C LEU A 160 -5.27 2.29 15.73
N CYS A 161 -4.12 1.90 16.30
CA CYS A 161 -3.70 0.49 16.36
C CYS A 161 -3.71 -0.01 17.82
N PRO A 162 -4.78 -0.72 18.26
CA PRO A 162 -4.89 -1.23 19.62
C PRO A 162 -3.75 -2.17 20.03
N TRP A 163 -3.21 -2.94 19.08
CA TRP A 163 -2.06 -3.81 19.31
C TRP A 163 -0.80 -3.02 19.71
N GLU A 164 -0.52 -1.88 19.05
CA GLU A 164 0.59 -1.01 19.45
C GLU A 164 0.39 -0.47 20.85
N TRP A 165 -0.84 -0.05 21.18
CA TRP A 165 -1.14 0.45 22.52
C TRP A 165 -0.93 -0.63 23.58
N ALA A 166 -1.55 -1.80 23.39
CA ALA A 166 -1.44 -2.90 24.36
C ALA A 166 0.01 -3.34 24.55
N TRP A 167 0.75 -3.52 23.45
CA TRP A 167 2.14 -3.97 23.49
C TRP A 167 3.05 -2.95 24.18
N HIS A 168 3.06 -1.72 23.68
CA HIS A 168 4.01 -0.72 24.18
C HIS A 168 3.66 -0.19 25.58
N LEU A 169 2.38 -0.08 25.93
CA LEU A 169 1.98 0.28 27.29
C LEU A 169 2.36 -0.83 28.29
N GLY A 170 2.16 -2.10 27.92
CA GLY A 170 2.59 -3.25 28.72
C GLY A 170 4.10 -3.30 28.97
N HIS A 171 4.90 -2.64 28.11
CA HIS A 171 6.37 -2.53 28.27
C HIS A 171 6.82 -1.14 28.80
N GLY A 172 5.91 -0.30 29.29
CA GLY A 172 6.23 1.02 29.82
C GLY A 172 6.62 2.07 28.77
N GLN A 173 6.33 1.84 27.49
CA GLN A 173 6.75 2.66 26.36
C GLN A 173 5.60 3.56 25.85
N ALA A 174 5.02 4.40 26.69
CA ALA A 174 3.86 5.22 26.36
C ALA A 174 4.08 6.15 25.13
N ARG A 175 5.29 6.72 24.97
CA ARG A 175 5.60 7.57 23.80
C ARG A 175 5.52 6.80 22.48
N THR A 176 5.91 5.53 22.47
CA THR A 176 5.86 4.65 21.28
C THR A 176 4.44 4.16 21.05
N ALA A 177 3.68 3.85 22.09
CA ALA A 177 2.28 3.45 21.99
C ALA A 177 1.43 4.46 21.19
N PHE A 178 1.68 5.75 21.38
CA PHE A 178 0.92 6.82 20.77
C PHE A 178 1.67 7.53 19.60
N ARG A 179 2.70 6.90 19.04
CA ARG A 179 3.53 7.50 17.97
C ARG A 179 2.73 7.87 16.72
N ARG A 180 1.67 7.10 16.40
CA ARG A 180 0.84 7.32 15.19
C ARG A 180 -0.01 8.59 15.24
N PHE A 181 -0.18 9.21 16.42
CA PHE A 181 -0.87 10.51 16.55
C PHE A 181 -0.01 11.71 16.20
N ARG A 182 1.29 11.52 16.01
CA ARG A 182 2.19 12.61 15.67
C ARG A 182 2.06 12.99 14.20
N LYS A 183 2.19 14.27 13.92
CA LYS A 183 2.27 14.79 12.54
C LYS A 183 3.66 14.50 11.96
N GLY A 184 3.78 13.46 11.15
CA GLY A 184 5.04 13.02 10.58
C GLY A 184 5.90 12.30 11.62
N GLY A 185 5.70 10.98 11.76
CA GLY A 185 6.56 10.10 12.53
C GLY A 185 7.77 9.66 11.71
N GLU A 186 8.73 9.00 12.37
CA GLU A 186 9.82 8.30 11.70
C GLU A 186 9.61 6.80 11.84
N ALA A 187 9.76 6.08 10.73
CA ALA A 187 9.81 4.64 10.69
C ALA A 187 11.20 4.17 10.28
N HIS A 188 11.73 3.18 10.96
CA HIS A 188 13.02 2.58 10.61
C HIS A 188 12.81 1.58 9.46
N VAL A 189 13.63 1.72 8.41
CA VAL A 189 13.62 0.87 7.23
C VAL A 189 15.05 0.40 6.96
N GLY A 190 15.34 -0.86 7.18
CA GLY A 190 16.66 -1.47 6.98
C GLY A 190 17.87 -0.62 7.43
N ASP A 191 18.97 -1.20 7.75
CA ASP A 191 20.29 -0.60 8.04
C ASP A 191 20.31 0.76 8.78
N GLY A 192 19.37 0.98 9.72
CA GLY A 192 19.30 2.21 10.52
C GLY A 192 18.78 3.43 9.77
N ARG A 193 18.34 3.30 8.53
CA ARG A 193 17.70 4.40 7.78
C ARG A 193 16.29 4.65 8.31
N THR A 194 15.85 5.90 8.23
CA THR A 194 14.49 6.31 8.60
C THR A 194 13.77 6.93 7.43
N VAL A 195 12.46 6.76 7.41
CA VAL A 195 11.54 7.43 6.48
C VAL A 195 10.48 8.15 7.28
N ARG A 196 10.08 9.32 6.81
CA ARG A 196 8.95 10.04 7.39
C ARG A 196 7.65 9.35 7.01
N VAL A 197 6.77 9.15 8.00
CA VAL A 197 5.49 8.47 7.81
C VAL A 197 4.36 9.26 8.44
N TRP A 198 3.21 9.25 7.78
CA TRP A 198 1.97 9.86 8.22
C TRP A 198 0.88 8.79 8.31
N TYR A 199 0.05 8.89 9.31
CA TYR A 199 -1.03 7.94 9.59
C TYR A 199 -2.39 8.63 9.39
N PRO A 200 -2.88 8.77 8.14
CA PRO A 200 -4.17 9.40 7.90
C PRO A 200 -5.30 8.53 8.47
N SER A 201 -6.31 9.16 9.06
CA SER A 201 -7.53 8.45 9.39
C SER A 201 -8.33 8.14 8.11
N PRO A 202 -9.23 7.13 8.12
CA PRO A 202 -10.10 6.86 6.97
C PRO A 202 -10.87 8.09 6.50
N ARG A 203 -11.36 8.93 7.44
CA ARG A 203 -12.05 10.17 7.13
C ARG A 203 -11.13 11.17 6.41
N ARG A 204 -9.89 11.30 6.83
CA ARG A 204 -8.92 12.19 6.21
C ARG A 204 -8.56 11.72 4.80
N LEU A 205 -8.22 10.44 4.62
CA LEU A 205 -7.89 9.88 3.31
C LEU A 205 -9.06 10.06 2.34
N ARG A 206 -10.29 9.74 2.78
CA ARG A 206 -11.48 9.97 1.98
C ARG A 206 -11.64 11.43 1.56
N ALA A 207 -11.39 12.39 2.46
CA ALA A 207 -11.48 13.82 2.16
C ALA A 207 -10.42 14.29 1.15
N GLU A 208 -9.19 13.74 1.21
CA GLU A 208 -8.10 14.05 0.28
C GLU A 208 -8.41 13.58 -1.16
N PHE A 209 -9.23 12.54 -1.33
CA PHE A 209 -9.64 11.99 -2.63
C PHE A 209 -11.03 12.43 -3.09
N ALA A 210 -11.81 13.09 -2.23
CA ALA A 210 -13.24 13.34 -2.46
C ALA A 210 -13.55 14.26 -3.65
N ALA A 211 -12.62 15.09 -4.11
CA ALA A 211 -12.82 15.92 -5.31
C ALA A 211 -13.02 15.03 -6.55
N GLU A 212 -12.21 14.01 -6.70
CA GLU A 212 -12.05 13.23 -7.92
C GLU A 212 -12.68 11.83 -7.85
N PHE A 213 -12.87 11.30 -6.64
CA PHE A 213 -13.31 9.93 -6.42
C PHE A 213 -14.53 9.87 -5.49
N GLU A 214 -15.37 8.87 -5.73
CA GLU A 214 -16.44 8.45 -4.81
C GLU A 214 -15.93 7.34 -3.91
N HIS A 215 -16.33 7.41 -2.63
CA HIS A 215 -16.01 6.36 -1.67
C HIS A 215 -16.99 5.21 -1.84
N VAL A 216 -16.47 4.01 -2.05
CA VAL A 216 -17.24 2.76 -2.16
C VAL A 216 -17.31 2.07 -0.81
N GLU A 217 -16.16 1.71 -0.23
CA GLU A 217 -16.11 1.03 1.07
C GLU A 217 -14.77 1.28 1.80
N THR A 218 -14.78 1.02 3.11
CA THR A 218 -13.58 0.98 3.95
C THR A 218 -13.61 -0.27 4.81
N VAL A 219 -12.50 -0.98 4.87
CA VAL A 219 -12.36 -2.25 5.62
C VAL A 219 -11.10 -2.20 6.46
N GLY A 220 -11.19 -2.58 7.73
CA GLY A 220 -10.02 -2.76 8.58
C GLY A 220 -9.26 -4.02 8.20
N ILE A 221 -7.95 -3.92 8.14
CA ILE A 221 -7.02 -5.03 7.89
C ILE A 221 -6.06 -5.09 9.08
N GLY A 222 -5.95 -6.26 9.70
CA GLY A 222 -5.12 -6.40 10.89
C GLY A 222 -5.72 -5.74 12.15
N ALA A 223 -7.05 -5.72 12.29
CA ALA A 223 -7.71 -5.26 13.51
C ALA A 223 -7.43 -6.23 14.68
N PHE A 224 -7.45 -7.52 14.39
CA PHE A 224 -7.20 -8.61 15.34
C PHE A 224 -5.81 -9.22 15.21
N LEU A 225 -5.01 -8.79 14.23
CA LEU A 225 -3.65 -9.25 14.00
C LEU A 225 -2.64 -8.19 14.47
N PRO A 226 -1.47 -8.61 14.98
CA PRO A 226 -0.45 -7.69 15.43
C PRO A 226 0.24 -6.99 14.25
N PRO A 227 0.88 -5.81 14.47
CA PRO A 227 1.75 -5.20 13.48
C PRO A 227 2.91 -6.12 13.07
N SER A 228 3.47 -5.91 11.89
CA SER A 228 4.50 -6.77 11.27
C SER A 228 5.72 -7.03 12.16
N TYR A 229 6.18 -6.03 12.94
CA TYR A 229 7.31 -6.20 13.85
C TYR A 229 7.03 -7.14 15.05
N LEU A 230 5.76 -7.51 15.27
CA LEU A 230 5.34 -8.52 16.24
C LEU A 230 5.00 -9.88 15.59
N ALA A 231 5.40 -10.11 14.36
CA ALA A 231 5.12 -11.36 13.62
C ALA A 231 5.60 -12.62 14.37
N HIS A 232 6.64 -12.50 15.21
CA HIS A 232 7.11 -13.60 16.07
C HIS A 232 6.03 -14.14 17.02
N LEU A 233 5.04 -13.34 17.42
CA LEU A 233 3.90 -13.80 18.22
C LEU A 233 3.00 -14.75 17.42
N VAL A 234 2.80 -14.43 16.14
CA VAL A 234 2.02 -15.27 15.21
C VAL A 234 2.70 -16.62 14.99
N ASP A 235 4.04 -16.62 14.85
CA ASP A 235 4.80 -17.85 14.69
C ASP A 235 4.79 -18.71 15.96
N ARG A 236 4.74 -18.08 17.15
CA ARG A 236 4.67 -18.79 18.45
C ARG A 236 3.30 -19.41 18.71
N TRP A 237 2.19 -18.76 18.31
CA TRP A 237 0.82 -19.22 18.55
C TRP A 237 -0.03 -19.29 17.27
N PRO A 238 0.40 -20.10 16.28
CA PRO A 238 -0.18 -20.06 14.93
C PRO A 238 -1.66 -20.40 14.87
N ARG A 239 -2.15 -21.32 15.74
CA ARG A 239 -3.57 -21.71 15.79
C ARG A 239 -4.45 -20.58 16.32
N LEU A 240 -4.00 -19.87 17.36
CA LEU A 240 -4.72 -18.72 17.92
C LEU A 240 -4.86 -17.64 16.85
N PHE A 241 -3.74 -17.25 16.24
CA PHE A 241 -3.75 -16.18 15.24
C PHE A 241 -4.45 -16.56 13.94
N ALA A 242 -4.51 -17.83 13.58
CA ALA A 242 -5.37 -18.30 12.48
C ALA A 242 -6.87 -18.07 12.77
N GLY A 243 -7.30 -18.26 14.02
CA GLY A 243 -8.66 -17.91 14.47
C GLY A 243 -8.91 -16.40 14.41
N LEU A 244 -7.94 -15.60 14.88
CA LEU A 244 -8.01 -14.13 14.85
C LEU A 244 -8.00 -13.59 13.41
N ALA A 245 -7.26 -14.20 12.47
CA ALA A 245 -7.28 -13.84 11.05
C ALA A 245 -8.67 -14.07 10.41
N LYS A 246 -9.34 -15.16 10.76
CA LYS A 246 -10.73 -15.39 10.31
C LYS A 246 -11.70 -14.34 10.88
N LEU A 247 -11.51 -13.98 12.15
CA LEU A 247 -12.29 -12.93 12.79
C LEU A 247 -12.05 -11.59 12.12
N ASP A 248 -10.79 -11.26 11.79
CA ASP A 248 -10.39 -10.07 11.05
C ASP A 248 -11.13 -9.96 9.71
N SER A 249 -11.11 -11.02 8.90
CA SER A 249 -11.81 -11.08 7.62
C SER A 249 -13.33 -10.94 7.74
N SER A 250 -13.92 -11.41 8.84
CA SER A 250 -15.36 -11.37 9.04
C SER A 250 -15.85 -10.03 9.57
N LEU A 251 -15.09 -9.40 10.47
CA LEU A 251 -15.50 -8.20 11.21
C LEU A 251 -14.87 -6.90 10.68
N GLY A 252 -13.81 -6.97 9.90
CA GLY A 252 -13.05 -5.79 9.44
C GLY A 252 -13.89 -4.72 8.73
N ARG A 253 -15.02 -5.13 8.10
CA ARG A 253 -15.95 -4.19 7.44
C ARG A 253 -16.88 -3.42 8.39
N PHE A 254 -16.97 -3.80 9.64
CA PHE A 254 -17.89 -3.21 10.60
C PHE A 254 -17.18 -2.22 11.54
N PHE A 255 -17.89 -1.16 11.93
CA PHE A 255 -17.45 -0.29 13.02
C PHE A 255 -17.42 -1.10 14.34
N PRO A 256 -16.38 -0.94 15.21
CA PRO A 256 -15.30 0.07 15.10
C PRO A 256 -14.05 -0.41 14.34
N TRP A 257 -14.03 -1.62 13.78
CA TRP A 257 -12.84 -2.27 13.21
C TRP A 257 -12.32 -1.58 11.95
N THR A 258 -13.17 -0.85 11.23
CA THR A 258 -12.75 0.03 10.12
C THR A 258 -11.85 1.19 10.56
N TRP A 259 -11.73 1.43 11.89
CA TRP A 259 -10.90 2.48 12.48
C TRP A 259 -9.82 1.91 13.41
N LEU A 260 -10.13 0.83 14.14
CA LEU A 260 -9.25 0.17 15.13
C LEU A 260 -8.51 -0.97 14.45
N ASN A 261 -7.43 -0.67 13.75
CA ASN A 261 -6.68 -1.64 12.95
C ASN A 261 -5.23 -1.20 12.75
N ASP A 262 -4.41 -2.11 12.25
CA ASP A 262 -3.05 -1.77 11.83
C ASP A 262 -3.07 -1.04 10.48
N HIS A 263 -3.82 -1.60 9.51
CA HIS A 263 -4.10 -1.02 8.21
C HIS A 263 -5.60 -0.95 7.97
N TYR A 264 -6.02 -0.06 7.11
CA TYR A 264 -7.34 -0.11 6.49
C TYR A 264 -7.20 -0.09 4.98
N LEU A 265 -8.11 -0.78 4.32
CA LEU A 265 -8.29 -0.78 2.88
C LEU A 265 -9.46 0.15 2.55
N MET A 266 -9.25 1.02 1.57
CA MET A 266 -10.29 1.90 1.04
C MET A 266 -10.46 1.66 -0.46
N VAL A 267 -11.69 1.37 -0.89
CA VAL A 267 -12.06 1.29 -2.31
C VAL A 267 -12.72 2.60 -2.69
N LEU A 268 -12.22 3.18 -3.75
CA LEU A 268 -12.70 4.40 -4.36
C LEU A 268 -13.06 4.12 -5.82
N GLU A 269 -13.96 4.91 -6.39
CA GLU A 269 -14.34 4.86 -7.80
C GLU A 269 -14.17 6.24 -8.44
N ARG A 270 -13.54 6.29 -9.62
CA ARG A 270 -13.29 7.53 -10.35
C ARG A 270 -14.60 8.12 -10.83
N LYS A 271 -14.90 9.36 -10.43
CA LYS A 271 -16.08 10.09 -10.86
C LYS A 271 -16.08 10.31 -12.38
N PRO A 272 -17.25 10.42 -13.02
CA PRO A 272 -17.34 10.83 -14.41
C PRO A 272 -16.61 12.17 -14.63
N ARG A 273 -15.90 12.29 -15.76
CA ARG A 273 -15.36 13.60 -16.15
C ARG A 273 -16.54 14.52 -16.49
N VAL A 274 -16.68 15.59 -15.77
CA VAL A 274 -17.62 16.65 -16.13
C VAL A 274 -17.09 17.27 -17.42
N GLN A 275 -17.76 17.05 -18.55
CA GLN A 275 -17.49 17.81 -19.76
C GLN A 275 -17.95 19.24 -19.47
N THR A 276 -17.01 20.16 -19.30
CA THR A 276 -17.34 21.59 -19.34
C THR A 276 -17.82 21.88 -20.78
N PRO A 277 -19.07 22.33 -20.98
CA PRO A 277 -19.47 22.75 -22.31
C PRO A 277 -18.58 23.91 -22.72
N GLY A 278 -17.90 23.75 -23.89
CA GLY A 278 -17.06 24.77 -24.50
C GLY A 278 -17.85 25.99 -24.99
#